data_6c0f6f66b9d27c85dc50dde176e0e9d4
#
_entry.id   6c0f6f66b9d27c85dc50dde176e0e9d4
#
_cell.length_a   1.000
_cell.length_b   1.000
_cell.length_c   1.000
_cell.angle_alpha   90.00
_cell.angle_beta   90.00
_cell.angle_gamma   90.00
#
_symmetry.space_group_name_H-M   'P 1'
#
loop_
_entity.id
_entity.type
_entity.pdbx_description
1 polymer ?
#
loop_
_entity_poly.entity_id
_entity_poly.type
_entity_poly.pdbx_seq_one_letter_code
_entity_poly.pdbx_strand_id
1 'polypeptide(L)'
;RVLFRSVCLLAAMVCGAIWGAVPGIFKAYFNVNEVITSIMFNWIGLYLVNELMYNTIPGMYDQKTTRTYKLSSASPKSLIPDCGMNSIFRTSSTTIAIFIAIAIAVIIYIVLNKTTFGYELKACGFNKDAAKYAGINEKRNVVLSMTIAGALAGIGAGLYFLSGASEWNPQVSTALPAIG
;
A
#
# COMPACT_ATOMS: atom_id res chain seq x y z
N ARG A 1 6.96 16.72 14.31
CA ARG A 1 7.33 15.29 14.26
C ARG A 1 6.13 14.39 13.91
N VAL A 2 5.02 14.54 14.62
CA VAL A 2 3.75 13.84 14.28
C VAL A 2 3.30 14.22 12.88
N LEU A 3 3.35 15.49 12.54
CA LEU A 3 2.96 16.04 11.24
C LEU A 3 3.78 15.43 10.09
N PHE A 4 5.09 15.23 10.26
CA PHE A 4 5.94 14.56 9.25
C PHE A 4 5.48 13.12 8.99
N ARG A 5 5.23 12.35 10.05
CA ARG A 5 4.73 10.97 9.94
C ARG A 5 3.38 10.89 9.23
N SER A 6 2.46 11.79 9.61
CA SER A 6 1.13 11.86 8.99
C SER A 6 1.23 12.22 7.51
N VAL A 7 2.09 13.17 7.15
CA VAL A 7 2.32 13.55 5.74
C VAL A 7 2.92 12.39 4.95
N CYS A 8 3.90 11.66 5.50
CA CYS A 8 4.47 10.49 4.84
C CYS A 8 3.43 9.39 4.63
N LEU A 9 2.56 9.12 5.62
CA LEU A 9 1.50 8.12 5.48
C LEU A 9 0.44 8.55 4.46
N LEU A 10 0.06 9.82 4.44
CA LEU A 10 -0.87 10.36 3.45
C LEU A 10 -0.27 10.29 2.03
N ALA A 11 1.01 10.65 1.89
CA ALA A 11 1.70 10.55 0.61
C ALA A 11 1.76 9.08 0.13
N ALA A 12 2.10 8.15 1.01
CA ALA A 12 2.12 6.72 0.70
C ALA A 12 0.74 6.20 0.30
N MET A 13 -0.32 6.64 0.99
CA MET A 13 -1.70 6.31 0.65
C MET A 13 -2.08 6.82 -0.74
N VAL A 14 -1.77 8.08 -1.05
CA VAL A 14 -2.10 8.70 -2.34
C VAL A 14 -1.33 8.04 -3.48
N CYS A 15 -0.02 7.84 -3.32
CA CYS A 15 0.80 7.15 -4.31
C CYS A 15 0.31 5.71 -4.56
N GLY A 16 -0.02 4.98 -3.49
CA GLY A 16 -0.59 3.64 -3.59
C GLY A 16 -1.95 3.62 -4.29
N ALA A 17 -2.82 4.61 -3.99
CA ALA A 17 -4.11 4.78 -4.66
C ALA A 17 -3.95 5.01 -6.17
N ILE A 18 -3.07 5.93 -6.57
CA ILE A 18 -2.79 6.23 -7.97
C ILE A 18 -2.25 4.99 -8.69
N TRP A 19 -1.27 4.32 -8.08
CA TRP A 19 -0.68 3.10 -8.66
C TRP A 19 -1.70 1.98 -8.81
N GLY A 20 -2.55 1.76 -7.80
CA GLY A 20 -3.62 0.76 -7.83
C GLY A 20 -4.77 1.10 -8.78
N ALA A 21 -5.02 2.38 -9.07
CA ALA A 21 -6.04 2.80 -10.02
C ALA A 21 -5.70 2.38 -11.46
N VAL A 22 -4.41 2.31 -11.83
CA VAL A 22 -3.99 2.01 -13.20
C VAL A 22 -4.49 0.64 -13.67
N PRO A 23 -4.21 -0.50 -13.00
CA PRO A 23 -4.76 -1.79 -13.40
C PRO A 23 -6.30 -1.82 -13.33
N GLY A 24 -6.91 -1.04 -12.42
CA GLY A 24 -8.36 -0.89 -12.36
C GLY A 24 -8.95 -0.24 -13.62
N ILE A 25 -8.29 0.78 -14.15
CA ILE A 25 -8.69 1.43 -15.41
C ILE A 25 -8.54 0.45 -16.58
N PHE A 26 -7.43 -0.28 -16.67
CA PHE A 26 -7.25 -1.30 -17.71
C PHE A 26 -8.35 -2.36 -17.68
N LYS A 27 -8.73 -2.82 -16.49
CA LYS A 27 -9.85 -3.76 -16.33
C LYS A 27 -11.18 -3.17 -16.76
N ALA A 28 -11.50 -1.95 -16.30
CA ALA A 28 -12.80 -1.34 -16.49
C ALA A 28 -13.07 -0.90 -17.95
N TYR A 29 -12.04 -0.44 -18.66
CA TYR A 29 -12.19 0.12 -20.00
C TYR A 29 -11.72 -0.81 -21.12
N PHE A 30 -10.66 -1.56 -20.90
CA PHE A 30 -10.08 -2.45 -21.91
C PHE A 30 -10.41 -3.92 -21.66
N ASN A 31 -11.11 -4.23 -20.57
CA ASN A 31 -11.47 -5.59 -20.16
C ASN A 31 -10.27 -6.59 -20.13
N VAL A 32 -9.08 -6.04 -19.82
CA VAL A 32 -7.86 -6.83 -19.66
C VAL A 32 -7.94 -7.63 -18.36
N ASN A 33 -7.30 -8.79 -18.32
CA ASN A 33 -7.24 -9.60 -17.10
C ASN A 33 -6.46 -8.85 -16.01
N GLU A 34 -7.13 -8.59 -14.88
CA GLU A 34 -6.58 -7.83 -13.75
C GLU A 34 -5.36 -8.51 -13.14
N VAL A 35 -5.29 -9.84 -13.15
CA VAL A 35 -4.17 -10.60 -12.56
C VAL A 35 -2.90 -10.36 -13.38
N ILE A 36 -2.97 -10.47 -14.70
CA ILE A 36 -1.83 -10.25 -15.58
C ILE A 36 -1.35 -8.80 -15.48
N THR A 37 -2.28 -7.85 -15.51
CA THR A 37 -1.97 -6.43 -15.41
C THR A 37 -1.30 -6.12 -14.07
N SER A 38 -1.80 -6.65 -12.97
CA SER A 38 -1.24 -6.41 -11.64
C SER A 38 0.17 -6.97 -11.50
N ILE A 39 0.45 -8.17 -12.03
CA ILE A 39 1.79 -8.75 -12.03
C ILE A 39 2.76 -7.88 -12.85
N MET A 40 2.35 -7.46 -14.04
CA MET A 40 3.17 -6.57 -14.88
C MET A 40 3.48 -5.25 -14.17
N PHE A 41 2.46 -4.61 -13.59
CA PHE A 41 2.63 -3.36 -12.86
C PHE A 41 3.48 -3.50 -11.60
N ASN A 42 3.48 -4.67 -10.95
CA ASN A 42 4.38 -4.94 -9.83
C ASN A 42 5.85 -4.90 -10.27
N TRP A 43 6.19 -5.54 -11.39
CA TRP A 43 7.55 -5.49 -11.93
C TRP A 43 7.95 -4.11 -12.42
N ILE A 44 7.06 -3.41 -13.12
CA ILE A 44 7.29 -2.04 -13.57
C ILE A 44 7.54 -1.14 -12.34
N GLY A 45 6.75 -1.26 -11.29
CA GLY A 45 6.91 -0.52 -10.05
C GLY A 45 8.27 -0.78 -9.38
N LEU A 46 8.68 -2.04 -9.31
CA LEU A 46 9.97 -2.43 -8.75
C LEU A 46 11.14 -1.77 -9.50
N TYR A 47 11.16 -1.89 -10.82
CA TYR A 47 12.22 -1.30 -11.63
C TYR A 47 12.20 0.23 -11.59
N LEU A 48 11.02 0.85 -11.60
CA LEU A 48 10.87 2.30 -11.52
C LEU A 48 11.40 2.83 -10.18
N VAL A 49 11.07 2.18 -9.07
CA VAL A 49 11.56 2.58 -7.75
C VAL A 49 13.07 2.38 -7.64
N ASN A 50 13.60 1.28 -8.16
CA ASN A 50 15.04 1.06 -8.20
C ASN A 50 15.75 2.14 -9.02
N GLU A 51 15.25 2.50 -10.20
CA GLU A 51 15.82 3.56 -11.03
C GLU A 51 15.82 4.91 -10.31
N LEU A 52 14.69 5.27 -9.69
CA LEU A 52 14.58 6.51 -8.91
C LEU A 52 15.53 6.55 -7.71
N MET A 53 15.64 5.45 -6.97
CA MET A 53 16.45 5.39 -5.75
C MET A 53 17.96 5.37 -6.04
N TYR A 54 18.40 4.69 -7.11
CA TYR A 54 19.83 4.47 -7.37
C TYR A 54 20.42 5.47 -8.37
N ASN A 55 19.66 5.89 -9.39
CA ASN A 55 20.18 6.72 -10.45
C ASN A 55 19.73 8.20 -10.36
N THR A 56 18.51 8.45 -9.87
CA THR A 56 17.93 9.81 -9.93
C THR A 56 18.19 10.61 -8.66
N ILE A 57 18.26 9.98 -7.48
CA ILE A 57 18.43 10.67 -6.20
C ILE A 57 19.77 10.29 -5.57
N PRO A 58 20.86 11.07 -5.84
CA PRO A 58 22.16 10.77 -5.25
C PRO A 58 22.15 10.94 -3.74
N GLY A 59 22.76 10.00 -3.02
CA GLY A 59 22.94 10.06 -1.57
C GLY A 59 21.84 9.36 -0.75
N MET A 60 20.86 8.71 -1.39
CA MET A 60 19.83 7.94 -0.68
C MET A 60 20.26 6.50 -0.34
N TYR A 61 21.32 6.02 -0.95
CA TYR A 61 21.83 4.67 -0.72
C TYR A 61 23.30 4.65 -0.30
N ASP A 62 23.68 3.65 0.47
CA ASP A 62 25.07 3.39 0.84
C ASP A 62 25.74 2.60 -0.30
N GLN A 63 26.79 3.19 -0.92
CA GLN A 63 27.53 2.56 -2.02
C GLN A 63 28.21 1.24 -1.63
N LYS A 64 28.47 1.03 -0.34
CA LYS A 64 29.12 -0.19 0.16
C LYS A 64 28.15 -1.36 0.31
N THR A 65 26.91 -1.07 0.72
CA THR A 65 25.89 -2.10 1.02
C THR A 65 24.83 -2.23 -0.06
N THR A 66 24.82 -1.33 -1.04
CA THR A 66 23.78 -1.24 -2.09
C THR A 66 22.35 -1.19 -1.54
N ARG A 67 22.17 -0.70 -0.32
CA ARG A 67 20.89 -0.57 0.38
C ARG A 67 20.64 0.89 0.74
N THR A 68 19.37 1.25 0.90
CA THR A 68 19.03 2.57 1.45
C THR A 68 19.43 2.65 2.92
N TYR A 69 19.74 3.85 3.39
CA TYR A 69 20.01 4.05 4.81
C TYR A 69 18.80 3.68 5.66
N LYS A 70 19.03 2.94 6.73
CA LYS A 70 17.97 2.64 7.71
C LYS A 70 17.42 3.95 8.28
N LEU A 71 16.11 4.09 8.31
CA LEU A 71 15.47 5.25 8.90
C LEU A 71 15.83 5.39 10.39
N SER A 72 16.11 4.29 11.08
CA SER A 72 16.58 4.26 12.46
C SER A 72 17.94 4.91 12.66
N SER A 73 18.85 4.82 11.69
CA SER A 73 20.18 5.44 11.76
C SER A 73 20.20 6.86 11.21
N ALA A 74 19.44 7.13 10.12
CA ALA A 74 19.39 8.44 9.47
C ALA A 74 18.54 9.45 10.25
N SER A 75 17.42 9.03 10.82
CA SER A 75 16.49 9.89 11.55
C SER A 75 15.71 9.11 12.62
N PRO A 76 16.36 8.73 13.75
CA PRO A 76 15.71 7.94 14.80
C PRO A 76 14.48 8.65 15.41
N LYS A 77 14.42 9.99 15.32
CA LYS A 77 13.29 10.80 15.79
C LYS A 77 12.05 10.75 14.88
N SER A 78 12.18 10.22 13.66
CA SER A 78 11.09 10.07 12.69
C SER A 78 10.36 8.73 12.80
N LEU A 79 10.90 7.78 13.57
CA LEU A 79 10.28 6.48 13.80
C LEU A 79 9.00 6.59 14.63
N ILE A 80 8.10 5.65 14.42
CA ILE A 80 6.89 5.50 15.26
C ILE A 80 7.34 5.11 16.67
N PRO A 81 6.88 5.80 17.75
CA PRO A 81 7.29 5.48 19.10
C PRO A 81 6.80 4.09 19.53
N ASP A 82 7.67 3.35 20.17
CA ASP A 82 7.39 2.00 20.64
C ASP A 82 6.46 1.95 21.85
N CYS A 83 6.26 3.08 22.55
CA CYS A 83 5.46 3.21 23.77
C CYS A 83 5.67 2.08 24.80
N GLY A 84 6.87 1.52 24.87
CA GLY A 84 7.20 0.44 25.81
C GLY A 84 6.66 -0.95 25.44
N MET A 85 6.02 -1.11 24.27
CA MET A 85 5.46 -2.41 23.86
C MET A 85 6.52 -3.46 23.54
N ASN A 86 7.74 -3.06 23.18
CA ASN A 86 8.87 -3.96 22.97
C ASN A 86 9.23 -4.75 24.24
N SER A 87 8.99 -4.17 25.43
CA SER A 87 9.22 -4.85 26.72
C SER A 87 8.15 -5.89 27.05
N ILE A 88 6.92 -5.69 26.56
CA ILE A 88 5.79 -6.59 26.83
C ILE A 88 5.79 -7.77 25.88
N PHE A 89 6.05 -7.54 24.58
CA PHE A 89 5.96 -8.58 23.55
C PHE A 89 7.31 -9.22 23.18
N ARG A 90 8.41 -8.81 23.79
CA ARG A 90 9.78 -9.32 23.50
C ARG A 90 10.17 -9.29 22.02
N THR A 91 9.55 -8.47 21.22
CA THR A 91 9.77 -8.39 19.75
C THR A 91 10.13 -6.97 19.39
N SER A 92 11.26 -6.77 18.73
CA SER A 92 11.81 -5.45 18.38
C SER A 92 11.00 -4.68 17.32
N SER A 93 9.94 -5.29 16.78
CA SER A 93 9.14 -4.73 15.67
C SER A 93 7.70 -4.40 16.07
N THR A 94 7.33 -4.60 17.34
CA THR A 94 5.96 -4.31 17.79
C THR A 94 5.81 -2.84 18.11
N THR A 95 5.08 -2.13 17.29
CA THR A 95 4.92 -0.69 17.34
C THR A 95 3.43 -0.34 17.37
N ILE A 96 3.09 0.89 17.70
CA ILE A 96 1.72 1.46 17.59
C ILE A 96 1.09 1.24 16.20
N ALA A 97 1.89 0.94 15.17
CA ALA A 97 1.42 0.60 13.84
C ALA A 97 0.35 -0.52 13.82
N ILE A 98 0.41 -1.48 14.74
CA ILE A 98 -0.58 -2.55 14.86
C ILE A 98 -1.97 -2.00 15.18
N PHE A 99 -2.08 -1.06 16.13
CA PHE A 99 -3.36 -0.45 16.48
C PHE A 99 -3.92 0.38 15.34
N ILE A 100 -3.06 1.08 14.60
CA ILE A 100 -3.45 1.82 13.39
C ILE A 100 -3.99 0.84 12.34
N ALA A 101 -3.32 -0.29 12.12
CA ALA A 101 -3.76 -1.31 11.18
C ALA A 101 -5.12 -1.90 11.56
N ILE A 102 -5.34 -2.20 12.84
CA ILE A 102 -6.62 -2.68 13.36
C ILE A 102 -7.71 -1.62 13.17
N ALA A 103 -7.44 -0.37 13.48
CA ALA A 103 -8.38 0.73 13.29
C ALA A 103 -8.79 0.86 11.81
N ILE A 104 -7.83 0.80 10.89
CA ILE A 104 -8.09 0.83 9.46
C ILE A 104 -8.94 -0.38 9.03
N ALA A 105 -8.63 -1.58 9.52
CA ALA A 105 -9.41 -2.77 9.22
C ALA A 105 -10.88 -2.63 9.67
N VAL A 106 -11.11 -2.08 10.86
CA VAL A 106 -12.47 -1.79 11.36
C VAL A 106 -13.18 -0.77 10.50
N ILE A 107 -12.49 0.32 10.09
CA ILE A 107 -13.07 1.34 9.21
C ILE A 107 -13.49 0.72 7.88
N ILE A 108 -12.62 -0.09 7.25
CA ILE A 108 -12.94 -0.76 5.99
C ILE A 108 -14.09 -1.75 6.16
N TYR A 109 -14.12 -2.49 7.26
CA TYR A 109 -15.25 -3.38 7.57
C TYR A 109 -16.59 -2.61 7.64
N ILE A 110 -16.60 -1.45 8.29
CA ILE A 110 -17.79 -0.60 8.37
C ILE A 110 -18.17 -0.07 6.98
N VAL A 111 -17.19 0.40 6.19
CA VAL A 111 -17.42 0.90 4.84
C VAL A 111 -18.04 -0.18 3.96
N LEU A 112 -17.52 -1.41 3.99
CA LEU A 112 -18.01 -2.51 3.16
C LEU A 112 -19.37 -3.06 3.58
N ASN A 113 -19.72 -2.99 4.88
CA ASN A 113 -20.93 -3.61 5.39
C ASN A 113 -22.06 -2.60 5.70
N LYS A 114 -21.74 -1.34 5.92
CA LYS A 114 -22.69 -0.34 6.41
C LYS A 114 -22.91 0.84 5.45
N THR A 115 -22.21 0.87 4.30
CA THR A 115 -22.38 1.95 3.32
C THR A 115 -22.99 1.47 2.01
N THR A 116 -23.64 2.38 1.28
CA THR A 116 -24.17 2.14 -0.06
C THR A 116 -23.08 1.71 -1.04
N PHE A 117 -21.89 2.29 -0.92
CA PHE A 117 -20.72 1.93 -1.72
C PHE A 117 -20.32 0.45 -1.53
N GLY A 118 -20.28 -0.04 -0.28
CA GLY A 118 -19.99 -1.44 0.00
C GLY A 118 -21.07 -2.38 -0.56
N TYR A 119 -22.34 -1.95 -0.55
CA TYR A 119 -23.42 -2.69 -1.18
C TYR A 119 -23.24 -2.79 -2.70
N GLU A 120 -22.96 -1.66 -3.36
CA GLU A 120 -22.71 -1.63 -4.81
C GLU A 120 -21.53 -2.53 -5.21
N LEU A 121 -20.44 -2.51 -4.43
CA LEU A 121 -19.27 -3.40 -4.67
C LEU A 121 -19.65 -4.87 -4.57
N LYS A 122 -20.41 -5.25 -3.55
CA LYS A 122 -20.88 -6.63 -3.36
C LYS A 122 -21.83 -7.04 -4.49
N ALA A 123 -22.75 -6.18 -4.88
CA ALA A 123 -23.69 -6.44 -5.99
C ALA A 123 -22.93 -6.68 -7.31
N CYS A 124 -21.96 -5.82 -7.63
CA CYS A 124 -21.09 -6.02 -8.80
C CYS A 124 -20.24 -7.29 -8.72
N GLY A 125 -19.84 -7.70 -7.52
CA GLY A 125 -19.06 -8.92 -7.30
C GLY A 125 -19.88 -10.19 -7.49
N PHE A 126 -21.16 -10.19 -7.14
CA PHE A 126 -22.06 -11.33 -7.32
C PHE A 126 -22.48 -11.52 -8.79
N ASN A 127 -22.95 -10.46 -9.41
CA ASN A 127 -23.36 -10.50 -10.81
C ASN A 127 -23.29 -9.10 -11.43
N LYS A 128 -22.34 -8.93 -12.36
CA LYS A 128 -22.09 -7.68 -13.05
C LYS A 128 -23.28 -7.23 -13.90
N ASP A 129 -23.90 -8.17 -14.61
CA ASP A 129 -25.02 -7.86 -15.51
C ASP A 129 -26.25 -7.42 -14.70
N ALA A 130 -26.57 -8.15 -13.63
CA ALA A 130 -27.65 -7.77 -12.72
C ALA A 130 -27.42 -6.40 -12.07
N ALA A 131 -26.20 -6.10 -11.64
CA ALA A 131 -25.86 -4.79 -11.08
C ALA A 131 -26.05 -3.67 -12.10
N LYS A 132 -25.70 -3.90 -13.36
CA LYS A 132 -25.91 -2.95 -14.46
C LYS A 132 -27.38 -2.66 -14.70
N TYR A 133 -28.26 -3.67 -14.67
CA TYR A 133 -29.70 -3.48 -14.77
C TYR A 133 -30.29 -2.70 -13.57
N ALA A 134 -29.66 -2.83 -12.40
CA ALA A 134 -30.03 -2.05 -11.22
C ALA A 134 -29.48 -0.60 -11.24
N GLY A 135 -28.88 -0.16 -12.36
CA GLY A 135 -28.33 1.18 -12.51
C GLY A 135 -26.97 1.43 -11.85
N ILE A 136 -26.31 0.38 -11.36
CA ILE A 136 -24.98 0.47 -10.72
C ILE A 136 -23.90 0.59 -11.81
N ASN A 137 -23.01 1.57 -11.66
CA ASN A 137 -21.90 1.75 -12.60
C ASN A 137 -20.76 0.78 -12.31
N GLU A 138 -20.75 -0.36 -13.00
CA GLU A 138 -19.76 -1.43 -12.88
C GLU A 138 -18.32 -0.91 -13.04
N LYS A 139 -18.06 -0.12 -14.09
CA LYS A 139 -16.70 0.38 -14.38
C LYS A 139 -16.14 1.23 -13.25
N ARG A 140 -16.96 2.13 -12.72
CA ARG A 140 -16.59 2.98 -11.58
C ARG A 140 -16.24 2.14 -10.35
N ASN A 141 -17.07 1.15 -10.05
CA ASN A 141 -16.89 0.31 -8.88
C ASN A 141 -15.62 -0.57 -8.96
N VAL A 142 -15.29 -1.08 -10.14
CA VAL A 142 -14.03 -1.81 -10.38
C VAL A 142 -12.83 -0.90 -10.16
N VAL A 143 -12.80 0.30 -10.73
CA VAL A 143 -11.69 1.24 -10.54
C VAL A 143 -11.57 1.64 -9.08
N LEU A 144 -12.67 1.99 -8.41
CA LEU A 144 -12.65 2.41 -7.00
C LEU A 144 -12.17 1.29 -6.07
N SER A 145 -12.59 0.04 -6.30
CA SER A 145 -12.13 -1.08 -5.47
C SER A 145 -10.62 -1.28 -5.56
N MET A 146 -10.05 -1.22 -6.75
CA MET A 146 -8.61 -1.35 -6.96
C MET A 146 -7.84 -0.12 -6.42
N THR A 147 -8.40 1.07 -6.54
CA THR A 147 -7.81 2.29 -5.96
C THR A 147 -7.75 2.22 -4.44
N ILE A 148 -8.83 1.75 -3.79
CA ILE A 148 -8.87 1.57 -2.33
C ILE A 148 -7.89 0.49 -1.90
N ALA A 149 -7.80 -0.63 -2.61
CA ALA A 149 -6.83 -1.68 -2.32
C ALA A 149 -5.39 -1.16 -2.43
N GLY A 150 -5.08 -0.37 -3.47
CA GLY A 150 -3.79 0.29 -3.62
C GLY A 150 -3.49 1.29 -2.51
N ALA A 151 -4.49 2.08 -2.08
CA ALA A 151 -4.35 3.01 -0.96
C ALA A 151 -4.01 2.27 0.35
N LEU A 152 -4.70 1.16 0.63
CA LEU A 152 -4.44 0.33 1.81
C LEU A 152 -3.05 -0.31 1.78
N ALA A 153 -2.62 -0.81 0.62
CA ALA A 153 -1.27 -1.33 0.43
C ALA A 153 -0.21 -0.23 0.66
N GLY A 154 -0.47 0.99 0.17
CA GLY A 154 0.39 2.15 0.39
C GLY A 154 0.52 2.52 1.88
N ILE A 155 -0.58 2.51 2.63
CA ILE A 155 -0.55 2.73 4.09
C ILE A 155 0.22 1.61 4.79
N GLY A 156 0.00 0.35 4.42
CA GLY A 156 0.70 -0.79 4.98
C GLY A 156 2.21 -0.70 4.79
N ALA A 157 2.65 -0.37 3.56
CA ALA A 157 4.05 -0.12 3.25
C ALA A 157 4.61 1.07 4.05
N GLY A 158 3.87 2.19 4.13
CA GLY A 158 4.26 3.36 4.91
C GLY A 158 4.46 3.04 6.39
N LEU A 159 3.56 2.28 7.00
CA LEU A 159 3.69 1.83 8.40
C LEU A 159 4.90 0.90 8.58
N TYR A 160 5.13 -0.01 7.64
CA TYR A 160 6.25 -0.94 7.67
C TYR A 160 7.61 -0.22 7.64
N PHE A 161 7.80 0.73 6.72
CA PHE A 161 9.03 1.51 6.65
C PHE A 161 9.20 2.47 7.84
N LEU A 162 8.12 3.10 8.32
CA LEU A 162 8.16 4.00 9.46
C LEU A 162 8.37 3.26 10.80
N SER A 163 8.12 1.96 10.87
CA SER A 163 8.48 1.16 12.05
C SER A 163 10.00 0.99 12.21
N GLY A 164 10.78 1.35 11.18
CA GLY A 164 12.24 1.22 11.19
C GLY A 164 12.76 -0.20 11.08
N ALA A 165 11.88 -1.17 10.86
CA ALA A 165 12.22 -2.58 10.76
C ALA A 165 12.93 -2.94 9.45
N SER A 166 12.81 -2.09 8.43
CA SER A 166 13.25 -2.43 7.08
C SER A 166 14.00 -1.31 6.38
N GLU A 167 14.83 -1.70 5.45
CA GLU A 167 15.53 -0.88 4.47
C GLU A 167 15.18 -1.37 3.07
N TRP A 168 15.18 -0.48 2.08
CA TRP A 168 14.98 -0.89 0.69
C TRP A 168 16.22 -1.62 0.18
N ASN A 169 16.00 -2.79 -0.38
CA ASN A 169 17.04 -3.60 -1.01
C ASN A 169 16.63 -3.84 -2.48
N PRO A 170 17.51 -3.63 -3.46
CA PRO A 170 17.19 -3.84 -4.88
C PRO A 170 16.94 -5.30 -5.24
N GLN A 171 17.18 -6.24 -4.33
CA GLN A 171 16.95 -7.65 -4.59
C GLN A 171 15.46 -7.95 -4.78
N VAL A 172 15.18 -8.78 -5.77
CA VAL A 172 13.86 -9.22 -6.21
C VAL A 172 13.02 -9.84 -5.08
N SER A 173 13.68 -10.33 -4.01
CA SER A 173 13.02 -10.96 -2.86
C SER A 173 12.05 -10.07 -2.09
N THR A 174 12.18 -8.75 -2.18
CA THR A 174 11.26 -7.81 -1.51
C THR A 174 9.97 -7.57 -2.28
N ALA A 175 9.94 -7.91 -3.56
CA ALA A 175 8.73 -7.84 -4.39
C ALA A 175 7.90 -9.13 -4.37
N LEU A 176 8.43 -10.20 -3.76
CA LEU A 176 7.87 -11.54 -3.74
C LEU A 176 6.87 -11.89 -2.62
N PRO A 177 6.57 -11.06 -1.59
CA PRO A 177 5.50 -11.40 -0.64
C PRO A 177 4.12 -11.56 -1.30
N ALA A 178 3.98 -11.15 -2.57
CA ALA A 178 2.74 -11.28 -3.33
C ALA A 178 2.66 -12.59 -4.15
N ILE A 179 3.66 -13.47 -4.07
CA ILE A 179 3.72 -14.72 -4.83
C ILE A 179 3.63 -15.95 -3.90
N GLY A 180 3.54 -15.72 -2.58
CA GLY A 180 3.28 -16.76 -1.60
C GLY A 180 1.80 -17.11 -1.49
#